data_23775becb0e721745680aa71c8769af7
#
_entry.id   23775becb0e721745680aa71c8769af7
#
_cell.length_a   1.000
_cell.length_b   1.000
_cell.length_c   1.000
_cell.angle_alpha   90.00
_cell.angle_beta   90.00
_cell.angle_gamma   90.00
#
_symmetry.space_group_name_H-M   'P 1'
#
loop_
_entity.id
_entity.type
_entity.pdbx_description
1 polymer ?
#
loop_
_entity_poly.entity_id
_entity_poly.type
_entity_poly.pdbx_seq_one_letter_code
_entity_poly.pdbx_strand_id
1 'polypeptide(L)'
;MAAVIAPNFSSQKADQERETFIAKLNALVQLAWQNALLSNSLHKVVFDFKKRRVSVEQATGEKDSQGNAQFVPLERTYMETSIEWPEYLKIKNFFIEGFDEMQRAVGGETQESWFFVVPGGMTQRVTINATDTHDMQNNGRAAKVGLVLNPFNAQFTIYDTFKK
;
A
#
# COMPACT_ATOMS: atom_id res chain seq x y z
N MET A 1 43.34 -15.72 16.44
CA MET A 1 42.70 -14.54 15.89
C MET A 1 41.20 -14.76 15.97
N ALA A 2 40.48 -14.04 16.82
CA ALA A 2 39.03 -14.11 16.89
C ALA A 2 38.47 -13.11 15.84
N ALA A 3 37.82 -13.63 14.80
CA ALA A 3 37.07 -12.80 13.88
C ALA A 3 35.84 -12.28 14.62
N VAL A 4 35.81 -11.02 14.98
CA VAL A 4 34.60 -10.33 15.47
C VAL A 4 33.69 -10.17 14.27
N ILE A 5 32.68 -11.03 14.17
CA ILE A 5 31.58 -10.86 13.24
C ILE A 5 30.77 -9.68 13.79
N ALA A 6 31.00 -8.47 13.24
CA ALA A 6 30.16 -7.32 13.53
C ALA A 6 28.74 -7.65 13.00
N PRO A 7 27.70 -7.65 13.85
CA PRO A 7 26.33 -7.86 13.37
C PRO A 7 25.99 -6.74 12.39
N ASN A 8 25.31 -7.10 11.32
CA ASN A 8 24.93 -6.18 10.25
C ASN A 8 23.77 -5.28 10.73
N PHE A 9 24.08 -4.27 11.54
CA PHE A 9 23.11 -3.35 12.13
C PHE A 9 22.30 -2.57 11.09
N SER A 10 22.83 -2.42 9.88
CA SER A 10 22.12 -1.70 8.81
C SER A 10 20.91 -2.47 8.27
N SER A 11 21.01 -3.79 8.11
CA SER A 11 19.89 -4.61 7.66
C SER A 11 18.79 -4.72 8.72
N GLN A 12 19.16 -4.84 10.00
CA GLN A 12 18.17 -4.87 11.10
C GLN A 12 17.38 -3.56 11.19
N LYS A 13 18.03 -2.41 10.98
CA LYS A 13 17.36 -1.13 10.95
C LYS A 13 16.40 -1.01 9.77
N ALA A 14 16.81 -1.44 8.57
CA ALA A 14 15.98 -1.43 7.39
C ALA A 14 14.75 -2.34 7.56
N ASP A 15 14.91 -3.52 8.14
CA ASP A 15 13.81 -4.43 8.46
C ASP A 15 12.81 -3.78 9.42
N GLN A 16 13.29 -3.15 10.49
CA GLN A 16 12.44 -2.48 11.47
C GLN A 16 11.67 -1.28 10.86
N GLU A 17 12.33 -0.47 10.02
CA GLU A 17 11.69 0.64 9.31
C GLU A 17 10.57 0.12 8.39
N ARG A 18 10.84 -0.94 7.65
CA ARG A 18 9.88 -1.60 6.76
C ARG A 18 8.69 -2.18 7.53
N GLU A 19 8.92 -2.93 8.60
CA GLU A 19 7.87 -3.48 9.44
C GLU A 19 6.98 -2.39 10.05
N THR A 20 7.58 -1.31 10.53
CA THR A 20 6.86 -0.16 11.08
C THR A 20 5.96 0.49 10.02
N PHE A 21 6.46 0.66 8.80
CA PHE A 21 5.66 1.19 7.69
C PHE A 21 4.51 0.24 7.33
N ILE A 22 4.76 -1.06 7.22
CA ILE A 22 3.73 -2.05 6.88
C ILE A 22 2.64 -2.11 7.96
N ALA A 23 3.01 -1.96 9.24
CA ALA A 23 2.03 -1.86 10.33
C ALA A 23 1.12 -0.63 10.16
N LYS A 24 1.67 0.53 9.78
CA LYS A 24 0.87 1.74 9.49
C LYS A 24 -0.02 1.55 8.25
N LEU A 25 0.50 0.94 7.20
CA LEU A 25 -0.28 0.65 5.99
C LEU A 25 -1.45 -0.29 6.32
N ASN A 26 -1.20 -1.35 7.08
CA ASN A 26 -2.23 -2.27 7.53
C ASN A 26 -3.28 -1.57 8.41
N ALA A 27 -2.87 -0.70 9.33
CA ALA A 27 -3.79 0.07 10.16
C ALA A 27 -4.70 0.97 9.30
N LEU A 28 -4.15 1.62 8.27
CA LEU A 28 -4.90 2.46 7.34
C LEU A 28 -5.93 1.66 6.52
N VAL A 29 -5.54 0.50 5.99
CA VAL A 29 -6.43 -0.37 5.20
C VAL A 29 -7.52 -0.99 6.09
N GLN A 30 -7.17 -1.37 7.31
CA GLN A 30 -8.12 -1.84 8.34
C GLN A 30 -9.13 -0.76 8.70
N LEU A 31 -8.71 0.50 8.80
CA LEU A 31 -9.61 1.63 9.03
C LEU A 31 -10.64 1.75 7.90
N ALA A 32 -10.20 1.68 6.65
CA ALA A 32 -11.11 1.69 5.50
C ALA A 32 -12.10 0.52 5.56
N TRP A 33 -11.61 -0.68 5.87
CA TRP A 33 -12.40 -1.91 5.97
C TRP A 33 -13.46 -1.83 7.07
N GLN A 34 -13.08 -1.40 8.27
CA GLN A 34 -14.01 -1.22 9.38
C GLN A 34 -15.07 -0.15 9.08
N ASN A 35 -14.65 0.98 8.47
CA ASN A 35 -15.60 2.02 8.09
C ASN A 35 -16.56 1.55 6.99
N ALA A 36 -16.10 0.78 6.01
CA ALA A 36 -16.97 0.21 4.98
C ALA A 36 -18.06 -0.70 5.57
N LEU A 37 -17.70 -1.52 6.57
CA LEU A 37 -18.64 -2.35 7.30
C LEU A 37 -19.65 -1.53 8.12
N LEU A 38 -19.16 -0.55 8.88
CA LEU A 38 -19.99 0.23 9.81
C LEU A 38 -20.93 1.19 9.09
N SER A 39 -20.45 1.86 8.03
CA SER A 39 -21.22 2.84 7.28
C SER A 39 -22.01 2.24 6.12
N ASN A 40 -21.81 0.95 5.82
CA ASN A 40 -22.36 0.28 4.64
C ASN A 40 -22.12 1.07 3.35
N SER A 41 -20.95 1.69 3.21
CA SER A 41 -20.57 2.52 2.08
C SER A 41 -19.26 2.05 1.44
N LEU A 42 -19.14 2.31 0.13
CA LEU A 42 -17.94 2.01 -0.63
C LEU A 42 -16.79 2.93 -0.18
N HIS A 43 -15.63 2.35 0.04
CA HIS A 43 -14.40 3.10 0.31
C HIS A 43 -13.37 2.76 -0.76
N LYS A 44 -12.39 3.62 -0.91
CA LYS A 44 -11.19 3.34 -1.70
C LYS A 44 -9.92 3.73 -0.94
N VAL A 45 -8.88 2.93 -1.13
CA VAL A 45 -7.53 3.25 -0.65
C VAL A 45 -6.75 3.74 -1.86
N VAL A 46 -6.36 5.01 -1.82
CA VAL A 46 -5.72 5.75 -2.92
C VAL A 46 -4.23 5.84 -2.69
N PHE A 47 -3.45 5.46 -3.69
CA PHE A 47 -1.99 5.60 -3.73
C PHE A 47 -1.65 6.72 -4.71
N ASP A 48 -1.32 7.90 -4.20
CA ASP A 48 -0.77 9.01 -4.98
C ASP A 48 0.76 8.84 -5.06
N PHE A 49 1.23 8.33 -6.19
CA PHE A 49 2.66 8.03 -6.40
C PHE A 49 3.49 9.30 -6.50
N LYS A 50 2.92 10.40 -7.02
CA LYS A 50 3.60 11.68 -7.14
C LYS A 50 3.83 12.33 -5.79
N LYS A 51 2.83 12.33 -4.93
CA LYS A 51 2.92 12.87 -3.57
C LYS A 51 3.44 11.86 -2.56
N ARG A 52 3.65 10.61 -2.98
CA ARG A 52 4.02 9.50 -2.10
C ARG A 52 3.10 9.39 -0.88
N ARG A 53 1.80 9.39 -1.13
CA ARG A 53 0.79 9.36 -0.07
C ARG A 53 -0.19 8.21 -0.32
N VAL A 54 -0.55 7.53 0.75
CA VAL A 54 -1.67 6.58 0.76
C VAL A 54 -2.75 7.16 1.64
N SER A 55 -3.98 7.22 1.13
CA SER A 55 -5.11 7.81 1.84
C SER A 55 -6.38 6.99 1.66
N VAL A 56 -7.34 7.22 2.53
CA VAL A 56 -8.67 6.60 2.46
C VAL A 56 -9.70 7.63 2.04
N GLU A 57 -10.54 7.26 1.08
CA GLU A 57 -11.70 8.03 0.66
C GLU A 57 -12.97 7.22 0.81
N GLN A 58 -14.07 7.90 1.10
CA GLN A 58 -15.40 7.34 1.27
C GLN A 58 -16.34 7.84 0.19
N ALA A 59 -17.18 6.96 -0.37
CA ALA A 59 -18.24 7.36 -1.28
C ALA A 59 -19.29 8.22 -0.55
N THR A 60 -19.68 9.33 -1.17
CA THR A 60 -20.71 10.24 -0.64
C THR A 60 -22.13 9.70 -0.81
N GLY A 61 -22.32 8.70 -1.67
CA GLY A 61 -23.63 8.24 -2.13
C GLY A 61 -24.16 9.02 -3.32
N GLU A 62 -23.51 10.12 -3.69
CA GLU A 62 -23.83 10.92 -4.87
C GLU A 62 -23.08 10.40 -6.11
N LYS A 63 -23.58 10.77 -7.28
CA LYS A 63 -22.93 10.50 -8.56
C LYS A 63 -22.55 11.79 -9.25
N ASP A 64 -21.44 11.75 -9.98
CA ASP A 64 -21.04 12.85 -10.85
C ASP A 64 -21.94 12.93 -12.10
N SER A 65 -21.70 13.95 -12.94
CA SER A 65 -22.43 14.15 -14.19
C SER A 65 -22.31 13.01 -15.20
N GLN A 66 -21.32 12.11 -15.00
CA GLN A 66 -21.06 10.93 -15.82
C GLN A 66 -21.62 9.64 -15.21
N GLY A 67 -22.24 9.73 -14.01
CA GLY A 67 -22.83 8.60 -13.31
C GLY A 67 -21.84 7.82 -12.42
N ASN A 68 -20.59 8.29 -12.25
CA ASN A 68 -19.61 7.67 -11.38
C ASN A 68 -19.85 8.08 -9.92
N ALA A 69 -19.56 7.18 -8.98
CA ALA A 69 -19.63 7.49 -7.57
C ALA A 69 -18.63 8.60 -7.20
N GLN A 70 -19.08 9.58 -6.43
CA GLN A 70 -18.22 10.62 -5.88
C GLN A 70 -17.59 10.15 -4.58
N PHE A 71 -16.32 10.52 -4.37
CA PHE A 71 -15.55 10.18 -3.19
C PHE A 71 -15.02 11.45 -2.53
N VAL A 72 -14.95 11.41 -1.21
CA VAL A 72 -14.35 12.46 -0.37
C VAL A 72 -13.33 11.84 0.58
N PRO A 73 -12.28 12.56 0.98
CA PRO A 73 -11.35 12.08 1.98
C PRO A 73 -12.09 11.64 3.24
N LEU A 74 -11.70 10.48 3.80
CA LEU A 74 -12.21 10.04 5.09
C LEU A 74 -11.59 10.91 6.18
N GLU A 75 -12.42 11.58 6.98
CA GLU A 75 -12.00 12.39 8.11
C GLU A 75 -12.30 11.68 9.43
N ARG A 76 -11.30 11.58 10.31
CA ARG A 76 -11.41 11.04 11.66
C ARG A 76 -10.56 11.86 12.63
N THR A 77 -11.13 12.24 13.76
CA THR A 77 -10.48 13.15 14.72
C THR A 77 -9.26 12.55 15.42
N TYR A 78 -9.23 11.23 15.61
CA TYR A 78 -8.20 10.56 16.41
C TYR A 78 -7.45 9.44 15.66
N MET A 79 -7.63 9.33 14.35
CA MET A 79 -7.02 8.28 13.54
C MET A 79 -6.38 8.87 12.29
N GLU A 80 -5.20 8.39 11.93
CA GLU A 80 -4.57 8.75 10.66
C GLU A 80 -5.37 8.16 9.50
N THR A 81 -5.86 9.01 8.62
CA THR A 81 -6.59 8.64 7.39
C THR A 81 -5.72 8.73 6.14
N SER A 82 -4.47 9.12 6.32
CA SER A 82 -3.42 9.09 5.28
C SER A 82 -2.05 8.88 5.90
N ILE A 83 -1.18 8.20 5.16
CA ILE A 83 0.22 7.97 5.53
C ILE A 83 1.13 8.33 4.37
N GLU A 84 2.40 8.60 4.65
CA GLU A 84 3.41 8.77 3.61
C GLU A 84 3.97 7.41 3.19
N TRP A 85 4.09 7.19 1.87
CA TRP A 85 4.82 6.06 1.31
C TRP A 85 6.32 6.36 1.38
N PRO A 86 7.14 5.50 2.02
CA PRO A 86 8.56 5.78 2.24
C PRO A 86 9.33 5.88 0.92
N GLU A 87 10.27 6.82 0.86
CA GLU A 87 11.09 7.02 -0.33
C GLU A 87 12.00 5.83 -0.65
N TYR A 88 12.42 5.09 0.38
CA TYR A 88 13.29 3.92 0.22
C TYR A 88 12.57 2.70 -0.39
N LEU A 89 11.23 2.66 -0.34
CA LEU A 89 10.44 1.61 -0.99
C LEU A 89 10.02 2.06 -2.40
N LYS A 90 10.78 1.65 -3.40
CA LYS A 90 10.50 1.97 -4.81
C LYS A 90 9.54 0.97 -5.42
N ILE A 91 8.29 1.39 -5.69
CA ILE A 91 7.28 0.53 -6.32
C ILE A 91 7.72 0.16 -7.73
N LYS A 92 7.64 -1.13 -8.05
CA LYS A 92 7.94 -1.71 -9.36
C LYS A 92 6.68 -2.14 -10.10
N ASN A 93 5.75 -2.77 -9.37
CA ASN A 93 4.47 -3.19 -9.90
C ASN A 93 3.39 -2.92 -8.85
N PHE A 94 2.20 -2.61 -9.33
CA PHE A 94 1.01 -2.44 -8.51
C PHE A 94 -0.15 -3.18 -9.17
N PHE A 95 -0.35 -4.43 -8.77
CA PHE A 95 -1.38 -5.28 -9.35
C PHE A 95 -2.71 -5.13 -8.60
N ILE A 96 -3.78 -4.88 -9.35
CA ILE A 96 -5.16 -4.96 -8.88
C ILE A 96 -5.87 -6.03 -9.72
N GLU A 97 -6.42 -7.04 -9.08
CA GLU A 97 -7.04 -8.19 -9.75
C GLU A 97 -6.14 -8.81 -10.86
N GLY A 98 -4.81 -8.76 -10.67
CA GLY A 98 -3.82 -9.31 -11.58
C GLY A 98 -3.37 -8.37 -12.71
N PHE A 99 -3.93 -7.16 -12.83
CA PHE A 99 -3.53 -6.14 -13.80
C PHE A 99 -2.55 -5.16 -13.17
N ASP A 100 -1.40 -4.93 -13.82
CA ASP A 100 -0.39 -3.98 -13.35
C ASP A 100 -0.77 -2.54 -13.71
N GLU A 101 -1.22 -1.79 -12.72
CA GLU A 101 -1.62 -0.39 -12.87
C GLU A 101 -0.45 0.53 -13.24
N MET A 102 0.81 0.14 -12.92
CA MET A 102 1.99 0.91 -13.30
C MET A 102 2.25 0.91 -14.82
N GLN A 103 1.71 -0.08 -15.55
CA GLN A 103 1.83 -0.20 -17.00
C GLN A 103 0.65 0.43 -17.75
N ARG A 104 -0.35 0.93 -17.05
CA ARG A 104 -1.60 1.45 -17.65
C ARG A 104 -1.47 2.85 -18.24
N ALA A 105 -0.47 3.60 -17.81
CA ALA A 105 -0.25 4.96 -18.30
C ALA A 105 0.30 4.93 -19.72
N VAL A 106 -0.57 5.17 -20.69
CA VAL A 106 -0.17 5.35 -22.11
C VAL A 106 0.50 6.72 -22.22
N GLY A 107 1.84 6.72 -22.37
CA GLY A 107 2.61 7.95 -22.60
C GLY A 107 3.00 8.78 -21.39
N GLY A 108 2.88 8.26 -20.18
CA GLY A 108 3.29 8.96 -18.96
C GLY A 108 3.42 8.02 -17.75
N GLU A 109 3.95 8.54 -16.64
CA GLU A 109 3.99 7.81 -15.38
C GLU A 109 2.59 7.76 -14.75
N THR A 110 2.21 6.61 -14.19
CA THR A 110 0.99 6.47 -13.40
C THR A 110 1.09 7.40 -12.20
N GLN A 111 0.20 8.38 -12.09
CA GLN A 111 0.23 9.37 -11.00
C GLN A 111 -0.46 8.86 -9.75
N GLU A 112 -1.56 8.13 -9.91
CA GLU A 112 -2.28 7.51 -8.81
C GLU A 112 -2.92 6.20 -9.23
N SER A 113 -3.17 5.33 -8.25
CA SER A 113 -4.00 4.15 -8.39
C SER A 113 -4.76 3.90 -7.09
N TRP A 114 -5.83 3.13 -7.14
CA TRP A 114 -6.64 2.83 -5.96
C TRP A 114 -7.27 1.45 -6.06
N PHE A 115 -7.60 0.89 -4.92
CA PHE A 115 -8.45 -0.29 -4.85
C PHE A 115 -9.66 -0.04 -3.95
N PHE A 116 -10.73 -0.78 -4.21
CA PHE A 116 -11.98 -0.64 -3.47
C PHE A 116 -12.03 -1.55 -2.25
N VAL A 117 -12.69 -1.02 -1.22
CA VAL A 117 -13.15 -1.73 -0.04
C VAL A 117 -14.67 -1.66 -0.05
N VAL A 118 -15.31 -2.82 -0.27
CA VAL A 118 -16.76 -2.87 -0.44
C VAL A 118 -17.49 -2.97 0.90
N PRO A 119 -18.76 -2.52 0.97
CA PRO A 119 -19.56 -2.56 2.21
C PRO A 119 -19.65 -3.93 2.86
N GLY A 120 -19.57 -5.01 2.08
CA GLY A 120 -19.54 -6.40 2.60
C GLY A 120 -18.26 -6.81 3.32
N GLY A 121 -17.30 -5.91 3.50
CA GLY A 121 -16.04 -6.19 4.21
C GLY A 121 -15.04 -7.00 3.40
N MET A 122 -15.02 -6.82 2.10
CA MET A 122 -13.99 -7.38 1.22
C MET A 122 -13.24 -6.26 0.48
N THR A 123 -12.00 -6.56 0.09
CA THR A 123 -11.22 -5.71 -0.80
C THR A 123 -11.01 -6.39 -2.15
N GLN A 124 -10.59 -5.64 -3.15
CA GLN A 124 -9.99 -6.23 -4.34
C GLN A 124 -8.68 -6.92 -3.96
N ARG A 125 -8.24 -7.90 -4.76
CA ARG A 125 -6.91 -8.50 -4.62
C ARG A 125 -5.85 -7.51 -5.08
N VAL A 126 -4.90 -7.21 -4.20
CA VAL A 126 -3.81 -6.26 -4.47
C VAL A 126 -2.48 -6.92 -4.18
N THR A 127 -1.54 -6.74 -5.09
CA THR A 127 -0.15 -7.13 -4.90
C THR A 127 0.75 -5.95 -5.26
N ILE A 128 1.61 -5.54 -4.33
CA ILE A 128 2.57 -4.45 -4.55
C ILE A 128 3.97 -5.05 -4.51
N ASN A 129 4.73 -4.88 -5.56
CA ASN A 129 6.14 -5.23 -5.60
C ASN A 129 6.97 -3.95 -5.53
N ALA A 130 7.90 -3.91 -4.58
CA ALA A 130 8.81 -2.79 -4.38
C ALA A 130 10.24 -3.27 -4.15
N THR A 131 11.21 -2.39 -4.32
CA THR A 131 12.59 -2.61 -3.89
C THR A 131 12.90 -1.69 -2.72
N ASP A 132 13.56 -2.24 -1.70
CA ASP A 132 14.00 -1.50 -0.52
C ASP A 132 15.44 -1.05 -0.69
N THR A 133 15.65 0.26 -0.88
CA THR A 133 16.99 0.83 -1.09
C THR A 133 17.79 0.99 0.20
N HIS A 134 17.19 0.85 1.38
CA HIS A 134 17.87 0.80 2.66
C HIS A 134 18.42 -0.60 2.99
N ASP A 135 17.88 -1.64 2.33
CA ASP A 135 18.32 -3.02 2.48
C ASP A 135 19.05 -3.49 1.21
N MET A 136 20.37 -3.34 1.21
CA MET A 136 21.22 -3.75 0.09
C MET A 136 21.73 -5.16 0.31
N GLN A 137 21.39 -6.07 -0.59
CA GLN A 137 21.89 -7.43 -0.59
C GLN A 137 23.40 -7.50 -0.91
N ASN A 138 24.04 -8.63 -0.58
CA ASN A 138 25.49 -8.85 -0.81
C ASN A 138 25.93 -8.70 -2.28
N ASN A 139 24.98 -8.81 -3.23
CA ASN A 139 25.22 -8.62 -4.66
C ASN A 139 25.08 -7.15 -5.12
N GLY A 140 24.94 -6.19 -4.19
CA GLY A 140 24.76 -4.78 -4.46
C GLY A 140 23.38 -4.39 -5.02
N ARG A 141 22.38 -5.28 -4.93
CA ARG A 141 21.00 -5.01 -5.35
C ARG A 141 20.12 -4.70 -4.15
N ALA A 142 19.18 -3.78 -4.33
CA ALA A 142 18.16 -3.49 -3.34
C ALA A 142 17.28 -4.75 -3.09
N ALA A 143 16.93 -4.98 -1.84
CA ALA A 143 16.10 -6.11 -1.45
C ALA A 143 14.72 -6.03 -2.12
N LYS A 144 14.18 -7.19 -2.50
CA LYS A 144 12.83 -7.29 -3.05
C LYS A 144 11.82 -7.38 -1.93
N VAL A 145 10.73 -6.65 -2.09
CA VAL A 145 9.60 -6.65 -1.16
C VAL A 145 8.32 -6.91 -1.95
N GLY A 146 7.62 -7.97 -1.61
CA GLY A 146 6.28 -8.27 -2.12
C GLY A 146 5.25 -8.07 -1.01
N LEU A 147 4.22 -7.29 -1.26
CA LEU A 147 3.09 -7.09 -0.36
C LEU A 147 1.84 -7.67 -1.01
N VAL A 148 1.19 -8.59 -0.34
CA VAL A 148 -0.05 -9.23 -0.83
C VAL A 148 -1.17 -8.92 0.13
N LEU A 149 -2.21 -8.25 -0.36
CA LEU A 149 -3.41 -7.95 0.41
C LEU A 149 -4.33 -9.16 0.47
N ASN A 150 -4.66 -9.59 1.67
CA ASN A 150 -5.73 -10.57 1.86
C ASN A 150 -7.09 -9.86 1.77
N PRO A 151 -7.94 -10.21 0.78
CA PRO A 151 -9.19 -9.49 0.53
C PRO A 151 -10.25 -9.67 1.62
N PHE A 152 -10.11 -10.67 2.48
CA PHE A 152 -11.10 -11.01 3.51
C PHE A 152 -10.82 -10.36 4.87
N ASN A 153 -9.57 -10.03 5.16
CA ASN A 153 -9.19 -9.39 6.42
C ASN A 153 -8.50 -8.04 6.24
N ALA A 154 -8.34 -7.59 5.00
CA ALA A 154 -7.76 -6.29 4.66
C ALA A 154 -6.36 -6.05 5.27
N GLN A 155 -5.51 -7.09 5.24
CA GLN A 155 -4.14 -7.03 5.75
C GLN A 155 -3.15 -7.43 4.67
N PHE A 156 -2.09 -6.64 4.52
CA PHE A 156 -0.93 -7.00 3.72
C PHE A 156 -0.01 -7.95 4.47
N THR A 157 0.37 -9.03 3.79
CA THR A 157 1.46 -9.91 4.19
C THR A 157 2.70 -9.55 3.38
N ILE A 158 3.85 -9.46 4.06
CA ILE A 158 5.14 -9.15 3.44
C ILE A 158 5.88 -10.43 3.02
N TYR A 159 6.58 -10.34 1.90
CA TYR A 159 7.43 -11.40 1.33
C TYR A 159 8.74 -10.81 0.82
N ASP A 160 9.83 -11.57 0.92
CA ASP A 160 11.17 -11.18 0.43
C ASP A 160 11.35 -11.45 -1.08
N THR A 161 10.27 -11.66 -1.78
CA THR A 161 10.22 -11.92 -3.22
C THR A 161 9.07 -11.18 -3.86
N PHE A 162 9.20 -10.87 -5.15
CA PHE A 162 8.07 -10.36 -5.91
C PHE A 162 6.97 -11.41 -6.06
N LYS A 163 5.74 -10.94 -6.00
CA LYS A 163 4.52 -11.73 -6.13
C LYS A 163 3.70 -11.28 -7.35
N LYS A 164 2.82 -12.16 -7.82
CA LYS A 164 1.82 -11.89 -8.87
C LYS A 164 0.43 -12.20 -8.34
#